data_593c422bc81806b26bd069e3e78bf031
#
_entry.id   593c422bc81806b26bd069e3e78bf031
#
_cell.length_a   1.000
_cell.length_b   1.000
_cell.length_c   1.000
_cell.angle_alpha   90.00
_cell.angle_beta   90.00
_cell.angle_gamma   90.00
#
_symmetry.space_group_name_H-M   'P 1'
#
loop_
_entity.id
_entity.type
_entity.pdbx_description
1 polymer ?
#
loop_
_entity_poly.entity_id
_entity_poly.type
_entity_poly.pdbx_seq_one_letter_code
_entity_poly.pdbx_strand_id
1 'polypeptide(L)'
;MRIERMTQLIDKELFQVIQSVVQAVNMTVKIKQDDSGINMSYNFIGDYVGFDAKRLVEARNELMLPTSLEIYVKTMTLHELGHAVDRQALQASLPRTIEIFTMKKQHALKAIYRQEQLLAMLIEEHEMNIQFEQTAWENAWMLNHTHHIVPEKDFDYIKQHSLATYQRLYEQDLQAYHHLLNQQMVQLV
;
A
#
# COMPACT_ATOMS: atom_id res chain seq x y z
N MET A 1 28.22 15.52 8.65
CA MET A 1 28.88 14.50 9.54
C MET A 1 27.98 13.95 10.65
N ARG A 2 27.45 14.75 11.62
CA ARG A 2 26.65 14.18 12.75
C ARG A 2 25.26 13.71 12.30
N ILE A 3 24.59 14.47 11.44
CA ILE A 3 23.24 14.14 10.90
C ILE A 3 23.33 12.91 10.00
N GLU A 4 24.28 12.85 9.09
CA GLU A 4 24.50 11.70 8.20
C GLU A 4 24.75 10.39 8.95
N ARG A 5 25.54 10.44 10.03
CA ARG A 5 25.77 9.26 10.88
C ARG A 5 24.51 8.79 11.61
N MET A 6 23.66 9.74 12.06
CA MET A 6 22.36 9.38 12.65
C MET A 6 21.41 8.76 11.63
N THR A 7 21.34 9.30 10.43
CA THR A 7 20.52 8.74 9.34
C THR A 7 20.96 7.31 9.02
N GLN A 8 22.26 7.10 8.79
CA GLN A 8 22.80 5.75 8.52
C GLN A 8 22.56 4.75 9.65
N LEU A 9 22.52 5.20 10.90
CA LEU A 9 22.22 4.33 12.04
C LEU A 9 20.75 3.90 12.03
N ILE A 10 19.84 4.85 11.80
CA ILE A 10 18.40 4.58 11.69
C ILE A 10 18.13 3.62 10.54
N ASP A 11 18.71 3.86 9.37
CA ASP A 11 18.56 3.01 8.19
C ASP A 11 18.96 1.56 8.49
N LYS A 12 20.09 1.38 9.16
CA LYS A 12 20.58 0.05 9.55
C LYS A 12 19.67 -0.63 10.57
N GLU A 13 19.18 0.11 11.55
CA GLU A 13 18.26 -0.42 12.56
C GLU A 13 16.94 -0.85 11.92
N LEU A 14 16.36 -0.04 11.03
CA LEU A 14 15.14 -0.37 10.32
C LEU A 14 15.31 -1.59 9.42
N PHE A 15 16.43 -1.66 8.69
CA PHE A 15 16.75 -2.86 7.88
C PHE A 15 16.80 -4.13 8.75
N GLN A 16 17.42 -4.06 9.94
CA GLN A 16 17.49 -5.20 10.86
C GLN A 16 16.11 -5.61 11.38
N VAL A 17 15.23 -4.65 11.69
CA VAL A 17 13.86 -4.93 12.11
C VAL A 17 13.10 -5.64 10.98
N ILE A 18 13.14 -5.13 9.75
CA ILE A 18 12.50 -5.74 8.57
C ILE A 18 13.03 -7.16 8.36
N GLN A 19 14.35 -7.32 8.36
CA GLN A 19 15.00 -8.62 8.20
C GLN A 19 14.57 -9.63 9.27
N SER A 20 14.45 -9.20 10.52
CA SER A 20 14.01 -10.06 11.62
C SER A 20 12.60 -10.62 11.42
N VAL A 21 11.69 -9.81 10.87
CA VAL A 21 10.32 -10.26 10.54
C VAL A 21 10.34 -11.28 9.40
N VAL A 22 11.05 -10.98 8.30
CA VAL A 22 11.17 -11.88 7.15
C VAL A 22 11.71 -13.26 7.59
N GLN A 23 12.72 -13.27 8.46
CA GLN A 23 13.29 -14.50 9.03
C GLN A 23 12.31 -15.24 9.95
N ALA A 24 11.63 -14.50 10.82
CA ALA A 24 10.70 -15.08 11.79
C ALA A 24 9.51 -15.79 11.11
N VAL A 25 9.04 -15.28 9.97
CA VAL A 25 7.96 -15.92 9.20
C VAL A 25 8.48 -16.93 8.16
N ASN A 26 9.76 -17.26 8.16
CA ASN A 26 10.41 -18.21 7.27
C ASN A 26 10.22 -17.91 5.77
N MET A 27 10.10 -16.65 5.39
CA MET A 27 10.02 -16.24 3.98
C MET A 27 11.40 -15.87 3.44
N THR A 28 11.55 -16.00 2.11
CA THR A 28 12.77 -15.61 1.40
C THR A 28 12.44 -14.48 0.43
N VAL A 29 12.55 -13.24 0.91
CA VAL A 29 12.31 -12.02 0.13
C VAL A 29 13.51 -11.10 0.28
N LYS A 30 13.94 -10.49 -0.82
CA LYS A 30 15.01 -9.47 -0.78
C LYS A 30 14.49 -8.21 -0.13
N ILE A 31 15.37 -7.48 0.57
CA ILE A 31 15.05 -6.19 1.18
C ILE A 31 15.92 -5.15 0.49
N LYS A 32 15.32 -4.03 0.10
CA LYS A 32 16.01 -2.89 -0.53
C LYS A 32 15.59 -1.60 0.14
N GLN A 33 16.56 -0.80 0.52
CA GLN A 33 16.31 0.59 0.89
C GLN A 33 16.24 1.45 -0.39
N ASP A 34 15.31 2.39 -0.40
CA ASP A 34 15.14 3.39 -1.47
C ASP A 34 14.72 4.75 -0.90
N ASP A 35 14.67 5.76 -1.75
CA ASP A 35 14.19 7.10 -1.42
C ASP A 35 12.92 7.39 -2.24
N SER A 36 12.00 6.43 -2.31
CA SER A 36 10.81 6.49 -3.16
C SER A 36 9.73 7.45 -2.68
N GLY A 37 9.79 7.88 -1.41
CA GLY A 37 8.70 8.60 -0.73
C GLY A 37 7.53 7.70 -0.33
N ILE A 38 7.64 6.40 -0.52
CA ILE A 38 6.69 5.37 -0.07
C ILE A 38 7.28 4.68 1.15
N ASN A 39 6.53 4.63 2.25
CA ASN A 39 7.02 4.06 3.50
C ASN A 39 7.59 2.64 3.32
N MET A 40 6.80 1.73 2.73
CA MET A 40 7.20 0.37 2.39
C MET A 40 6.37 -0.12 1.21
N SER A 41 6.92 -1.01 0.38
CA SER A 41 6.21 -1.61 -0.74
C SER A 41 6.77 -2.96 -1.12
N TYR A 42 5.93 -3.89 -1.55
CA TYR A 42 6.36 -5.12 -2.18
C TYR A 42 6.41 -4.99 -3.70
N ASN A 43 7.58 -5.15 -4.27
CA ASN A 43 7.75 -5.20 -5.73
C ASN A 43 7.58 -6.64 -6.23
N PHE A 44 6.39 -6.96 -6.73
CA PHE A 44 6.06 -8.32 -7.17
C PHE A 44 6.78 -8.76 -8.46
N ILE A 45 7.30 -7.82 -9.25
CA ILE A 45 8.10 -8.12 -10.45
C ILE A 45 9.51 -8.52 -10.01
N GLY A 46 10.15 -7.70 -9.19
CA GLY A 46 11.53 -7.91 -8.74
C GLY A 46 11.66 -8.81 -7.52
N ASP A 47 10.55 -9.22 -6.90
CA ASP A 47 10.48 -10.04 -5.69
C ASP A 47 11.31 -9.49 -4.53
N TYR A 48 10.96 -8.27 -4.11
CA TYR A 48 11.62 -7.63 -2.98
C TYR A 48 10.69 -6.69 -2.22
N VAL A 49 10.96 -6.50 -0.95
CA VAL A 49 10.39 -5.45 -0.11
C VAL A 49 11.29 -4.23 -0.20
N GLY A 50 10.74 -3.12 -0.69
CA GLY A 50 11.36 -1.80 -0.68
C GLY A 50 10.94 -1.01 0.56
N PHE A 51 11.82 -0.16 1.10
CA PHE A 51 11.47 0.74 2.19
C PHE A 51 12.22 2.07 2.11
N ASP A 52 11.52 3.16 2.45
CA ASP A 52 12.08 4.49 2.65
C ASP A 52 12.10 4.77 4.16
N ALA A 53 13.31 4.82 4.73
CA ALA A 53 13.50 4.96 6.17
C ALA A 53 12.93 6.28 6.72
N LYS A 54 13.11 7.37 6.00
CA LYS A 54 12.56 8.67 6.38
C LYS A 54 11.03 8.66 6.36
N ARG A 55 10.46 8.13 5.30
CA ARG A 55 9.00 8.06 5.14
C ARG A 55 8.35 7.11 6.16
N LEU A 56 9.01 6.02 6.55
CA LEU A 56 8.56 5.14 7.64
C LEU A 56 8.42 5.89 8.97
N VAL A 57 9.42 6.71 9.32
CA VAL A 57 9.37 7.53 10.55
C VAL A 57 8.24 8.55 10.46
N GLU A 58 8.08 9.22 9.33
CA GLU A 58 7.01 10.20 9.11
C GLU A 58 5.63 9.54 9.20
N ALA A 59 5.40 8.43 8.50
CA ALA A 59 4.14 7.72 8.48
C ALA A 59 3.73 7.19 9.87
N ARG A 60 4.71 6.71 10.66
CA ARG A 60 4.43 6.35 12.06
C ARG A 60 3.97 7.54 12.88
N ASN A 61 4.51 8.75 12.64
CA ASN A 61 4.12 9.97 13.36
C ASN A 61 2.75 10.52 12.92
N GLU A 62 2.21 10.07 11.79
CA GLU A 62 0.86 10.39 11.33
C GLU A 62 -0.22 9.59 12.08
N LEU A 63 0.15 8.51 12.79
CA LEU A 63 -0.79 7.75 13.60
C LEU A 63 -1.25 8.54 14.81
N MET A 64 -2.55 8.55 15.07
CA MET A 64 -3.15 9.27 16.20
C MET A 64 -2.84 8.62 17.55
N LEU A 65 -2.76 7.30 17.61
CA LEU A 65 -2.41 6.58 18.83
C LEU A 65 -0.89 6.35 18.90
N PRO A 66 -0.29 6.44 20.11
CA PRO A 66 1.12 6.21 20.28
C PRO A 66 1.46 4.75 19.96
N THR A 67 2.25 4.57 18.92
CA THR A 67 2.77 3.27 18.47
C THR A 67 4.29 3.38 18.38
N SER A 68 5.05 2.39 18.84
CA SER A 68 6.50 2.43 18.66
C SER A 68 6.87 2.29 17.18
N LEU A 69 8.01 2.89 16.78
CA LEU A 69 8.48 2.75 15.40
C LEU A 69 8.74 1.28 15.05
N GLU A 70 9.26 0.50 16.00
CA GLU A 70 9.51 -0.92 15.82
C GLU A 70 8.23 -1.69 15.52
N ILE A 71 7.15 -1.49 16.30
CA ILE A 71 5.85 -2.15 16.07
C ILE A 71 5.31 -1.73 14.72
N TYR A 72 5.37 -0.45 14.37
CA TYR A 72 4.90 0.05 13.08
C TYR A 72 5.63 -0.63 11.91
N VAL A 73 6.97 -0.64 11.95
CA VAL A 73 7.80 -1.26 10.90
C VAL A 73 7.56 -2.75 10.79
N LYS A 74 7.45 -3.47 11.93
CA LYS A 74 7.12 -4.90 11.93
C LYS A 74 5.76 -5.17 11.28
N THR A 75 4.74 -4.36 11.60
CA THR A 75 3.39 -4.52 11.04
C THR A 75 3.37 -4.23 9.54
N MET A 76 4.04 -3.14 9.10
CA MET A 76 4.15 -2.84 7.66
C MET A 76 4.95 -3.91 6.93
N THR A 77 6.00 -4.48 7.54
CA THR A 77 6.71 -5.61 6.95
C THR A 77 5.81 -6.82 6.76
N LEU A 78 5.00 -7.18 7.76
CA LEU A 78 4.02 -8.26 7.63
C LEU A 78 3.03 -8.00 6.50
N HIS A 79 2.58 -6.75 6.33
CA HIS A 79 1.70 -6.35 5.24
C HIS A 79 2.35 -6.56 3.87
N GLU A 80 3.60 -6.11 3.67
CA GLU A 80 4.31 -6.32 2.40
C GLU A 80 4.59 -7.81 2.12
N LEU A 81 4.83 -8.59 3.16
CA LEU A 81 4.92 -10.04 3.05
C LEU A 81 3.56 -10.68 2.72
N GLY A 82 2.46 -10.09 3.17
CA GLY A 82 1.11 -10.47 2.77
C GLY A 82 0.89 -10.30 1.25
N HIS A 83 1.39 -9.24 0.65
CA HIS A 83 1.45 -9.09 -0.82
C HIS A 83 2.33 -10.15 -1.48
N ALA A 84 3.47 -10.50 -0.85
CA ALA A 84 4.36 -11.52 -1.38
C ALA A 84 3.71 -12.92 -1.41
N VAL A 85 2.83 -13.23 -0.44
CA VAL A 85 2.03 -14.46 -0.44
C VAL A 85 1.10 -14.52 -1.66
N ASP A 86 0.52 -13.38 -2.06
CA ASP A 86 -0.43 -13.27 -3.18
C ASP A 86 0.24 -12.82 -4.50
N ARG A 87 1.54 -13.01 -4.63
CA ARG A 87 2.33 -12.57 -5.79
C ARG A 87 1.75 -13.00 -7.14
N GLN A 88 1.20 -14.21 -7.23
CA GLN A 88 0.62 -14.73 -8.47
C GLN A 88 -0.58 -13.89 -8.93
N ALA A 89 -1.47 -13.51 -8.03
CA ALA A 89 -2.62 -12.67 -8.37
C ALA A 89 -2.18 -11.27 -8.81
N LEU A 90 -1.18 -10.68 -8.13
CA LEU A 90 -0.58 -9.41 -8.54
C LEU A 90 0.02 -9.48 -9.95
N GLN A 91 0.73 -10.57 -10.28
CA GLN A 91 1.26 -10.78 -11.62
C GLN A 91 0.16 -10.97 -12.68
N ALA A 92 -0.92 -11.67 -12.33
CA ALA A 92 -2.06 -11.87 -13.22
C ALA A 92 -2.82 -10.57 -13.53
N SER A 93 -2.85 -9.61 -12.60
CA SER A 93 -3.47 -8.29 -12.81
C SER A 93 -2.66 -7.33 -13.69
N LEU A 94 -1.37 -7.63 -13.90
CA LEU A 94 -0.43 -6.71 -14.56
C LEU A 94 -0.89 -6.18 -15.92
N PRO A 95 -1.48 -6.99 -16.84
CA PRO A 95 -1.96 -6.47 -18.11
C PRO A 95 -3.01 -5.34 -17.92
N ARG A 96 -3.99 -5.55 -17.04
CA ARG A 96 -5.02 -4.54 -16.76
C ARG A 96 -4.46 -3.30 -16.06
N THR A 97 -3.55 -3.49 -15.11
CA THR A 97 -2.83 -2.39 -14.44
C THR A 97 -2.07 -1.53 -15.46
N ILE A 98 -1.42 -2.13 -16.46
CA ILE A 98 -0.72 -1.41 -17.53
C ILE A 98 -1.70 -0.61 -18.41
N GLU A 99 -2.87 -1.16 -18.75
CA GLU A 99 -3.89 -0.45 -19.51
C GLU A 99 -4.37 0.81 -18.76
N ILE A 100 -4.72 0.67 -17.49
CA ILE A 100 -5.17 1.80 -16.66
C ILE A 100 -4.04 2.83 -16.48
N PHE A 101 -2.82 2.38 -16.21
CA PHE A 101 -1.65 3.28 -16.12
C PHE A 101 -1.43 4.04 -17.42
N THR A 102 -1.56 3.38 -18.57
CA THR A 102 -1.41 4.00 -19.89
C THR A 102 -2.51 5.04 -20.13
N MET A 103 -3.75 4.72 -19.81
CA MET A 103 -4.88 5.65 -19.85
C MET A 103 -4.58 6.91 -19.01
N LYS A 104 -4.11 6.75 -17.78
CA LYS A 104 -3.76 7.87 -16.88
C LYS A 104 -2.61 8.72 -17.42
N LYS A 105 -1.68 8.14 -18.16
CA LYS A 105 -0.58 8.87 -18.82
C LYS A 105 -1.04 9.64 -20.06
N GLN A 106 -2.03 9.15 -20.78
CA GLN A 106 -2.51 9.74 -22.02
C GLN A 106 -3.53 10.86 -21.81
N HIS A 107 -4.21 10.87 -20.66
CA HIS A 107 -5.29 11.80 -20.37
C HIS A 107 -4.97 12.69 -19.15
N ALA A 108 -5.23 14.00 -19.29
CA ALA A 108 -5.18 14.89 -18.14
C ALA A 108 -6.28 14.51 -17.12
N LEU A 109 -6.01 14.66 -15.84
CA LEU A 109 -6.95 14.32 -14.75
C LEU A 109 -8.36 14.92 -14.99
N LYS A 110 -8.42 16.19 -15.41
CA LYS A 110 -9.69 16.87 -15.74
C LYS A 110 -10.46 16.18 -16.89
N ALA A 111 -9.78 15.54 -17.83
CA ALA A 111 -10.42 14.80 -18.92
C ALA A 111 -10.98 13.46 -18.42
N ILE A 112 -10.25 12.79 -17.51
CA ILE A 112 -10.72 11.54 -16.87
C ILE A 112 -12.04 11.78 -16.15
N TYR A 113 -12.15 12.84 -15.33
CA TYR A 113 -13.38 13.15 -14.58
C TYR A 113 -14.56 13.68 -15.43
N ARG A 114 -14.38 13.85 -16.76
CA ARG A 114 -15.42 14.29 -17.69
C ARG A 114 -15.89 13.21 -18.64
N GLN A 115 -15.23 12.08 -18.68
CA GLN A 115 -15.52 10.99 -19.59
C GLN A 115 -15.84 9.74 -18.78
N GLU A 116 -17.08 9.26 -18.93
CA GLU A 116 -17.61 8.11 -18.18
C GLU A 116 -16.66 6.90 -18.25
N GLN A 117 -16.22 6.53 -19.47
CA GLN A 117 -15.37 5.35 -19.67
C GLN A 117 -14.01 5.48 -18.96
N LEU A 118 -13.40 6.68 -18.99
CA LEU A 118 -12.11 6.91 -18.32
C LEU A 118 -12.25 6.90 -16.80
N LEU A 119 -13.33 7.51 -16.30
CA LEU A 119 -13.60 7.53 -14.86
C LEU A 119 -13.99 6.14 -14.35
N ALA A 120 -14.70 5.33 -15.13
CA ALA A 120 -14.98 3.93 -14.82
C ALA A 120 -13.68 3.10 -14.67
N MET A 121 -12.67 3.33 -15.54
CA MET A 121 -11.36 2.69 -15.39
C MET A 121 -10.63 3.10 -14.12
N LEU A 122 -10.78 4.35 -13.67
CA LEU A 122 -10.21 4.80 -12.41
C LEU A 122 -10.90 4.15 -11.20
N ILE A 123 -12.23 4.01 -11.25
CA ILE A 123 -13.00 3.27 -10.23
C ILE A 123 -12.55 1.81 -10.16
N GLU A 124 -12.41 1.15 -11.30
CA GLU A 124 -11.90 -0.22 -11.38
C GLU A 124 -10.48 -0.35 -10.75
N GLU A 125 -9.59 0.63 -10.99
CA GLU A 125 -8.26 0.67 -10.35
C GLU A 125 -8.39 0.69 -8.82
N HIS A 126 -9.28 1.53 -8.28
CA HIS A 126 -9.51 1.58 -6.84
C HIS A 126 -10.04 0.27 -6.29
N GLU A 127 -11.01 -0.36 -6.96
CA GLU A 127 -11.57 -1.65 -6.55
C GLU A 127 -10.51 -2.75 -6.54
N MET A 128 -9.68 -2.81 -7.59
CA MET A 128 -8.55 -3.74 -7.66
C MET A 128 -7.56 -3.51 -6.52
N ASN A 129 -7.17 -2.26 -6.27
CA ASN A 129 -6.23 -1.91 -5.21
C ASN A 129 -6.79 -2.26 -3.83
N ILE A 130 -8.04 -1.92 -3.54
CA ILE A 130 -8.71 -2.27 -2.27
C ILE A 130 -8.72 -3.78 -2.07
N GLN A 131 -9.03 -4.56 -3.12
CA GLN A 131 -9.02 -6.01 -3.05
C GLN A 131 -7.62 -6.56 -2.73
N PHE A 132 -6.57 -6.07 -3.38
CA PHE A 132 -5.19 -6.48 -3.11
C PHE A 132 -4.75 -6.10 -1.70
N GLU A 133 -5.09 -4.90 -1.25
CA GLU A 133 -4.80 -4.45 0.10
C GLU A 133 -5.50 -5.30 1.15
N GLN A 134 -6.78 -5.60 0.97
CA GLN A 134 -7.53 -6.49 1.88
C GLN A 134 -6.90 -7.87 1.95
N THR A 135 -6.59 -8.48 0.81
CA THR A 135 -5.94 -9.80 0.75
C THR A 135 -4.56 -9.78 1.41
N ALA A 136 -3.76 -8.74 1.17
CA ALA A 136 -2.45 -8.59 1.80
C ALA A 136 -2.56 -8.48 3.33
N TRP A 137 -3.53 -7.70 3.84
CA TRP A 137 -3.78 -7.60 5.27
C TRP A 137 -4.32 -8.89 5.90
N GLU A 138 -5.10 -9.68 5.17
CA GLU A 138 -5.54 -11.01 5.62
C GLU A 138 -4.37 -11.98 5.72
N ASN A 139 -3.52 -12.04 4.69
CA ASN A 139 -2.29 -12.82 4.71
C ASN A 139 -1.34 -12.38 5.83
N ALA A 140 -1.15 -11.06 6.02
CA ALA A 140 -0.35 -10.49 7.09
C ALA A 140 -0.88 -10.87 8.48
N TRP A 141 -2.21 -10.87 8.65
CA TRP A 141 -2.84 -11.33 9.89
C TRP A 141 -2.53 -12.80 10.16
N MET A 142 -2.63 -13.66 9.15
CA MET A 142 -2.28 -15.08 9.28
C MET A 142 -0.81 -15.26 9.68
N LEU A 143 0.11 -14.51 9.07
CA LEU A 143 1.52 -14.52 9.43
C LEU A 143 1.72 -14.05 10.89
N ASN A 144 1.09 -12.94 11.28
CA ASN A 144 1.19 -12.44 12.65
C ASN A 144 0.61 -13.41 13.68
N HIS A 145 -0.57 -13.98 13.39
CA HIS A 145 -1.23 -14.94 14.28
C HIS A 145 -0.39 -16.21 14.49
N THR A 146 0.26 -16.68 13.42
CA THR A 146 1.12 -17.89 13.49
C THR A 146 2.43 -17.65 14.23
N HIS A 147 3.04 -16.48 14.03
CA HIS A 147 4.41 -16.21 14.50
C HIS A 147 4.49 -15.23 15.68
N HIS A 148 3.38 -14.62 16.08
CA HIS A 148 3.26 -13.70 17.22
C HIS A 148 4.28 -12.54 17.17
N ILE A 149 4.41 -11.88 16.00
CA ILE A 149 5.42 -10.84 15.73
C ILE A 149 5.10 -9.52 16.43
N VAL A 150 3.81 -9.12 16.41
CA VAL A 150 3.30 -7.89 17.04
C VAL A 150 2.01 -8.17 17.79
N PRO A 151 1.67 -7.36 18.83
CA PRO A 151 0.40 -7.47 19.52
C PRO A 151 -0.78 -7.26 18.55
N GLU A 152 -1.81 -8.09 18.62
CA GLU A 152 -2.98 -8.03 17.73
C GLU A 152 -3.66 -6.66 17.74
N LYS A 153 -3.77 -6.01 18.89
CA LYS A 153 -4.37 -4.69 19.02
C LYS A 153 -3.62 -3.63 18.19
N ASP A 154 -2.29 -3.66 18.20
CA ASP A 154 -1.46 -2.72 17.43
C ASP A 154 -1.55 -3.03 15.93
N PHE A 155 -1.54 -4.33 15.58
CA PHE A 155 -1.74 -4.79 14.21
C PHE A 155 -3.07 -4.29 13.64
N ASP A 156 -4.18 -4.52 14.33
CA ASP A 156 -5.51 -4.12 13.88
C ASP A 156 -5.65 -2.60 13.75
N TYR A 157 -5.07 -1.84 14.66
CA TYR A 157 -5.07 -0.38 14.58
C TYR A 157 -4.36 0.13 13.32
N ILE A 158 -3.16 -0.37 13.03
CA ILE A 158 -2.37 0.02 11.85
C ILE A 158 -3.09 -0.42 10.57
N LYS A 159 -3.63 -1.65 10.53
CA LYS A 159 -4.43 -2.16 9.42
C LYS A 159 -5.62 -1.24 9.11
N GLN A 160 -6.41 -0.89 10.12
CA GLN A 160 -7.58 -0.02 9.93
C GLN A 160 -7.19 1.36 9.41
N HIS A 161 -6.11 1.93 9.94
CA HIS A 161 -5.58 3.21 9.48
C HIS A 161 -5.16 3.16 8.01
N SER A 162 -4.45 2.11 7.61
CA SER A 162 -4.01 1.88 6.22
C SER A 162 -5.19 1.75 5.27
N LEU A 163 -6.12 0.84 5.54
CA LEU A 163 -7.27 0.58 4.66
C LEU A 163 -8.18 1.81 4.51
N ALA A 164 -8.34 2.62 5.55
CA ALA A 164 -9.17 3.83 5.49
C ALA A 164 -8.68 4.84 4.43
N THR A 165 -7.39 4.86 4.10
CA THR A 165 -6.84 5.77 3.08
C THR A 165 -7.31 5.38 1.68
N TYR A 166 -7.36 4.09 1.35
CA TYR A 166 -7.83 3.57 0.06
C TYR A 166 -9.34 3.78 -0.10
N GLN A 167 -10.12 3.46 0.94
CA GLN A 167 -11.57 3.62 0.91
C GLN A 167 -12.00 5.07 0.68
N ARG A 168 -11.35 6.03 1.36
CA ARG A 168 -11.67 7.45 1.19
C ARG A 168 -11.48 7.93 -0.24
N LEU A 169 -10.40 7.54 -0.91
CA LEU A 169 -10.15 7.91 -2.31
C LEU A 169 -11.18 7.29 -3.25
N TYR A 170 -11.47 6.01 -3.06
CA TYR A 170 -12.51 5.31 -3.81
C TYR A 170 -13.87 5.97 -3.68
N GLU A 171 -14.31 6.29 -2.47
CA GLU A 171 -15.60 6.92 -2.21
C GLU A 171 -15.72 8.30 -2.87
N GLN A 172 -14.64 9.11 -2.84
CA GLN A 172 -14.61 10.41 -3.50
C GLN A 172 -14.79 10.28 -5.01
N ASP A 173 -14.06 9.37 -5.65
CA ASP A 173 -14.12 9.17 -7.09
C ASP A 173 -15.42 8.48 -7.52
N LEU A 174 -15.95 7.58 -6.71
CA LEU A 174 -17.26 6.95 -6.95
C LEU A 174 -18.41 7.98 -6.91
N GLN A 175 -18.36 8.95 -5.98
CA GLN A 175 -19.33 10.07 -5.95
C GLN A 175 -19.24 10.91 -7.23
N ALA A 176 -18.03 11.21 -7.70
CA ALA A 176 -17.83 11.95 -8.95
C ALA A 176 -18.38 11.16 -10.16
N TYR A 177 -18.18 9.85 -10.19
CA TYR A 177 -18.71 8.96 -11.23
C TYR A 177 -20.24 8.96 -11.25
N HIS A 178 -20.91 8.78 -10.11
CA HIS A 178 -22.35 8.84 -10.02
C HIS A 178 -22.92 10.21 -10.43
N HIS A 179 -22.21 11.29 -10.08
CA HIS A 179 -22.61 12.63 -10.50
C HIS A 179 -22.55 12.80 -12.03
N LEU A 180 -21.48 12.30 -12.65
CA LEU A 180 -21.33 12.33 -14.12
C LEU A 180 -22.44 11.55 -14.84
N LEU A 181 -22.77 10.34 -14.36
CA LEU A 181 -23.85 9.53 -14.92
C LEU A 181 -25.21 10.24 -14.83
N ASN A 182 -25.52 10.85 -13.69
CA ASN A 182 -26.76 11.57 -13.49
C ASN A 182 -26.89 12.80 -14.41
N GLN A 183 -25.79 13.53 -14.65
CA GLN A 183 -25.80 14.66 -15.61
C GLN A 183 -26.09 14.23 -17.03
N GLN A 184 -25.57 13.09 -17.47
CA GLN A 184 -25.82 12.56 -18.80
C GLN A 184 -27.29 12.11 -18.98
N MET A 185 -27.87 11.50 -17.94
CA MET A 185 -29.28 11.08 -17.98
C MET A 185 -30.23 12.29 -18.08
N VAL A 186 -29.94 13.40 -17.40
CA VAL A 186 -30.74 14.63 -17.47
C VAL A 186 -30.66 15.31 -18.85
N GLN A 187 -29.57 15.14 -19.58
CA GLN A 187 -29.40 15.72 -20.92
C GLN A 187 -30.12 14.93 -22.03
N LEU A 188 -30.56 13.70 -21.74
CA LEU A 188 -31.24 12.81 -22.65
C LEU A 188 -32.78 12.91 -22.55
N VAL A 189 -33.30 13.68 -21.60
CA VAL A 189 -34.73 13.95 -21.39
C VAL A 189 -35.07 15.38 -21.84
#